data_ab43063ce2b24d22563163eb8c8bc64c
#
_entry.id   ab43063ce2b24d22563163eb8c8bc64c
#
_cell.length_a   1.000
_cell.length_b   1.000
_cell.length_c   1.000
_cell.angle_alpha   90.00
_cell.angle_beta   90.00
_cell.angle_gamma   90.00
#
_symmetry.space_group_name_H-M   'P 1'
#
loop_
_entity.id
_entity.type
_entity.pdbx_description
1 polymer ?
#
loop_
_entity_poly.entity_id
_entity_poly.type
_entity_poly.pdbx_seq_one_letter_code
_entity_poly.pdbx_strand_id
1 'polypeptide(L)'
;LFGAAIPQVGVMDMLRFTKFTIGWAWTSDYGSPDDPTDFKAMFAYSPYHQAKPGTKYPATLVTTADHDDRVFPAHSFKYTAAMQRAQAGEAPILIRIQTRGGHGAGLPTALAIEQQADIYAFLVKNLGMTVK
;
A
#
# COMPACT_ATOMS: atom_id res chain seq x y z
N LEU A 1 14.18 -6.48 10.13
CA LEU A 1 14.61 -7.26 8.99
C LEU A 1 14.73 -6.40 7.73
N PHE A 2 13.80 -5.43 7.52
CA PHE A 2 13.78 -4.53 6.37
C PHE A 2 14.13 -3.11 6.79
N GLY A 3 15.00 -2.42 6.01
CA GLY A 3 15.35 -1.02 6.24
C GLY A 3 14.31 -0.05 5.70
N ALA A 4 13.64 -0.41 4.60
CA ALA A 4 12.56 0.36 4.01
C ALA A 4 11.54 -0.57 3.33
N ALA A 5 10.30 -0.10 3.13
CA ALA A 5 9.23 -0.81 2.43
C ALA A 5 8.50 0.12 1.45
N ILE A 6 8.20 -0.40 0.26
CA ILE A 6 7.46 0.35 -0.79
C ILE A 6 6.24 -0.47 -1.23
N PRO A 7 5.14 -0.46 -0.49
CA PRO A 7 3.90 -1.07 -0.93
C PRO A 7 3.30 -0.28 -2.10
N GLN A 8 3.19 -0.92 -3.26
CA GLN A 8 2.67 -0.28 -4.48
C GLN A 8 1.32 -0.88 -4.83
N VAL A 9 0.29 -0.05 -4.92
CA VAL A 9 -1.08 -0.40 -5.32
C VAL A 9 -1.60 -1.73 -4.72
N GLY A 10 -1.32 -1.95 -3.43
CA GLY A 10 -1.63 -3.22 -2.76
C GLY A 10 -3.09 -3.33 -2.32
N VAL A 11 -3.62 -4.56 -2.34
CA VAL A 11 -4.91 -4.89 -1.72
C VAL A 11 -4.70 -5.00 -0.20
N MET A 12 -4.83 -3.89 0.51
CA MET A 12 -4.45 -3.78 1.93
C MET A 12 -5.56 -4.14 2.91
N ASP A 13 -6.83 -4.10 2.48
CA ASP A 13 -7.99 -4.49 3.30
C ASP A 13 -8.63 -5.74 2.69
N MET A 14 -8.20 -6.90 3.16
CA MET A 14 -8.67 -8.18 2.66
C MET A 14 -10.12 -8.51 3.07
N LEU A 15 -10.67 -7.80 4.03
CA LEU A 15 -12.06 -8.02 4.46
C LEU A 15 -13.08 -7.19 3.66
N ARG A 16 -12.60 -6.22 2.88
CA ARG A 16 -13.48 -5.33 2.10
C ARG A 16 -13.11 -5.23 0.63
N PHE A 17 -12.11 -5.97 0.15
CA PHE A 17 -11.69 -5.88 -1.25
C PHE A 17 -12.83 -6.15 -2.23
N THR A 18 -13.76 -7.07 -1.89
CA THR A 18 -14.93 -7.41 -2.71
C THR A 18 -15.94 -6.26 -2.88
N LYS A 19 -15.85 -5.21 -2.04
CA LYS A 19 -16.74 -4.05 -2.06
C LYS A 19 -16.17 -2.88 -2.90
N PHE A 20 -14.98 -3.04 -3.45
CA PHE A 20 -14.29 -2.00 -4.22
C PHE A 20 -14.10 -2.44 -5.67
N THR A 21 -14.53 -1.60 -6.61
CA THR A 21 -14.30 -1.74 -8.05
C THR A 21 -14.42 -3.18 -8.57
N ILE A 22 -13.37 -3.76 -9.14
CA ILE A 22 -13.32 -5.13 -9.67
C ILE A 22 -12.96 -6.19 -8.59
N GLY A 23 -12.77 -5.78 -7.34
CA GLY A 23 -12.31 -6.69 -6.27
C GLY A 23 -13.17 -7.94 -6.10
N TRP A 24 -14.48 -7.85 -6.37
CA TRP A 24 -15.37 -9.01 -6.33
C TRP A 24 -14.90 -10.19 -7.22
N ALA A 25 -14.20 -9.90 -8.33
CA ALA A 25 -13.70 -10.93 -9.24
C ALA A 25 -12.49 -11.69 -8.66
N TRP A 26 -11.82 -11.17 -7.64
CA TRP A 26 -10.64 -11.80 -7.03
C TRP A 26 -11.00 -12.83 -5.96
N THR A 27 -12.27 -13.08 -5.74
CA THR A 27 -12.72 -14.16 -4.82
C THR A 27 -12.29 -15.55 -5.28
N SER A 28 -12.05 -15.74 -6.59
CA SER A 28 -11.46 -16.97 -7.13
C SER A 28 -10.03 -17.21 -6.65
N ASP A 29 -9.28 -16.13 -6.33
CA ASP A 29 -7.88 -16.21 -5.95
C ASP A 29 -7.70 -16.17 -4.42
N TYR A 30 -8.48 -15.31 -3.75
CA TYR A 30 -8.32 -15.04 -2.31
C TYR A 30 -9.35 -15.72 -1.43
N GLY A 31 -10.45 -16.24 -2.00
CA GLY A 31 -11.61 -16.66 -1.24
C GLY A 31 -12.58 -15.50 -0.96
N SER A 32 -13.62 -15.75 -0.18
CA SER A 32 -14.67 -14.78 0.16
C SER A 32 -14.60 -14.34 1.61
N PRO A 33 -14.57 -13.04 1.92
CA PRO A 33 -14.68 -12.57 3.29
C PRO A 33 -16.05 -12.84 3.93
N ASP A 34 -17.05 -13.26 3.13
CA ASP A 34 -18.36 -13.67 3.61
C ASP A 34 -18.39 -15.16 4.06
N ASP A 35 -17.34 -15.94 3.72
CA ASP A 35 -17.14 -17.30 4.24
C ASP A 35 -16.34 -17.25 5.56
N PRO A 36 -16.80 -17.88 6.66
CA PRO A 36 -16.13 -17.82 7.96
C PRO A 36 -14.71 -18.40 7.98
N THR A 37 -14.41 -19.38 7.12
CA THR A 37 -13.09 -20.01 7.04
C THR A 37 -12.11 -19.08 6.34
N ASP A 38 -12.51 -18.57 5.17
CA ASP A 38 -11.74 -17.64 4.38
C ASP A 38 -11.53 -16.33 5.14
N PHE A 39 -12.56 -15.83 5.84
CA PHE A 39 -12.46 -14.63 6.68
C PHE A 39 -11.34 -14.75 7.71
N LYS A 40 -11.24 -15.88 8.43
CA LYS A 40 -10.18 -16.09 9.41
C LYS A 40 -8.80 -16.06 8.78
N ALA A 41 -8.64 -16.74 7.64
CA ALA A 41 -7.39 -16.74 6.89
C ALA A 41 -7.02 -15.33 6.41
N MET A 42 -7.97 -14.62 5.80
CA MET A 42 -7.76 -13.25 5.30
C MET A 42 -7.45 -12.26 6.42
N PHE A 43 -8.16 -12.33 7.55
CA PHE A 43 -7.90 -11.47 8.71
C PHE A 43 -6.47 -11.63 9.21
N ALA A 44 -5.95 -12.86 9.23
CA ALA A 44 -4.63 -13.16 9.74
C ALA A 44 -3.49 -12.49 8.95
N TYR A 45 -3.69 -12.24 7.65
CA TYR A 45 -2.68 -11.59 6.80
C TYR A 45 -3.10 -10.24 6.23
N SER A 46 -4.31 -9.74 6.50
CA SER A 46 -4.79 -8.45 5.99
C SER A 46 -3.92 -7.30 6.50
N PRO A 47 -3.14 -6.60 5.65
CA PRO A 47 -2.17 -5.62 6.11
C PRO A 47 -2.79 -4.50 6.94
N TYR A 48 -3.95 -4.00 6.54
CA TYR A 48 -4.68 -2.97 7.26
C TYR A 48 -5.04 -3.39 8.69
N HIS A 49 -5.51 -4.64 8.86
CA HIS A 49 -5.96 -5.16 10.16
C HIS A 49 -4.79 -5.63 11.03
N GLN A 50 -3.63 -5.89 10.44
CA GLN A 50 -2.42 -6.33 11.15
C GLN A 50 -1.46 -5.18 11.49
N ALA A 51 -1.83 -3.93 11.22
CA ALA A 51 -1.08 -2.78 11.70
C ALA A 51 -1.20 -2.68 13.24
N LYS A 52 -0.15 -3.09 13.94
CA LYS A 52 -0.13 -3.24 15.41
C LYS A 52 0.38 -1.94 16.06
N PRO A 53 -0.43 -1.25 16.88
CA PRO A 53 0.03 -0.09 17.65
C PRO A 53 1.25 -0.41 18.51
N GLY A 54 2.16 0.53 18.65
CA GLY A 54 3.37 0.37 19.45
C GLY A 54 4.51 -0.39 18.74
N THR A 55 4.36 -0.74 17.47
CA THR A 55 5.41 -1.39 16.67
C THR A 55 6.30 -0.35 16.00
N LYS A 56 7.62 -0.55 16.05
CA LYS A 56 8.58 0.24 15.26
C LYS A 56 8.65 -0.32 13.85
N TYR A 57 7.90 0.26 12.94
CA TYR A 57 7.91 -0.11 11.52
C TYR A 57 9.09 0.55 10.79
N PRO A 58 9.62 -0.08 9.73
CA PRO A 58 10.62 0.55 8.87
C PRO A 58 10.04 1.76 8.14
N ALA A 59 10.91 2.59 7.59
CA ALA A 59 10.50 3.66 6.71
C ALA A 59 9.63 3.09 5.57
N THR A 60 8.41 3.61 5.40
CA THR A 60 7.43 3.05 4.47
C THR A 60 6.89 4.15 3.56
N LEU A 61 6.95 3.93 2.24
CA LEU A 61 6.32 4.78 1.23
C LEU A 61 5.27 3.98 0.48
N VAL A 62 4.01 4.18 0.82
CA VAL A 62 2.88 3.61 0.08
C VAL A 62 2.69 4.40 -1.21
N THR A 63 2.47 3.72 -2.34
CA THR A 63 2.16 4.39 -3.60
C THR A 63 0.80 3.95 -4.14
N THR A 64 0.03 4.91 -4.68
CA THR A 64 -1.28 4.68 -5.30
C THR A 64 -1.58 5.80 -6.29
N ALA A 65 -2.66 5.65 -7.05
CA ALA A 65 -3.23 6.71 -7.88
C ALA A 65 -4.66 7.02 -7.43
N ASP A 66 -5.08 8.27 -7.58
CA ASP A 66 -6.39 8.73 -7.11
C ASP A 66 -7.59 8.22 -7.93
N HIS A 67 -7.34 7.82 -9.18
CA HIS A 67 -8.32 7.25 -10.12
C HIS A 67 -8.03 5.77 -10.44
N ASP A 68 -7.37 5.05 -9.53
CA ASP A 68 -7.14 3.61 -9.71
C ASP A 68 -8.49 2.87 -9.60
N ASP A 69 -8.94 2.35 -10.74
CA ASP A 69 -10.20 1.63 -10.88
C ASP A 69 -10.03 0.11 -10.71
N ARG A 70 -8.81 -0.39 -10.60
CA ARG A 70 -8.50 -1.80 -10.35
C ARG A 70 -8.28 -2.06 -8.86
N VAL A 71 -7.29 -1.42 -8.25
CA VAL A 71 -7.08 -1.49 -6.81
C VAL A 71 -7.47 -0.15 -6.19
N PHE A 72 -8.71 -0.06 -5.78
CA PHE A 72 -9.30 1.19 -5.31
C PHE A 72 -8.43 1.90 -4.26
N PRO A 73 -8.18 3.21 -4.39
CA PRO A 73 -7.20 3.93 -3.56
C PRO A 73 -7.46 3.87 -2.06
N ALA A 74 -8.71 3.61 -1.65
CA ALA A 74 -9.05 3.46 -0.23
C ALA A 74 -8.23 2.35 0.48
N HIS A 75 -7.78 1.33 -0.25
CA HIS A 75 -6.86 0.34 0.30
C HIS A 75 -5.60 1.01 0.83
N SER A 76 -4.95 1.81 -0.01
CA SER A 76 -3.71 2.51 0.33
C SER A 76 -3.94 3.59 1.39
N PHE A 77 -5.01 4.38 1.29
CA PHE A 77 -5.32 5.44 2.24
C PHE A 77 -5.56 4.90 3.64
N LYS A 78 -6.42 3.89 3.77
CA LYS A 78 -6.72 3.25 5.06
C LYS A 78 -5.49 2.60 5.68
N TYR A 79 -4.73 1.87 4.87
CA TYR A 79 -3.51 1.22 5.31
C TYR A 79 -2.48 2.23 5.81
N THR A 80 -2.23 3.29 5.04
CA THR A 80 -1.28 4.34 5.46
C THR A 80 -1.71 4.99 6.77
N ALA A 81 -2.98 5.36 6.92
CA ALA A 81 -3.50 5.95 8.15
C ALA A 81 -3.36 4.99 9.35
N ALA A 82 -3.63 3.69 9.15
CA ALA A 82 -3.45 2.68 10.19
C ALA A 82 -1.98 2.53 10.60
N MET A 83 -1.07 2.50 9.62
CA MET A 83 0.37 2.43 9.86
C MET A 83 0.92 3.67 10.57
N GLN A 84 0.49 4.87 10.17
CA GLN A 84 0.87 6.12 10.84
C GLN A 84 0.44 6.13 12.30
N ARG A 85 -0.78 5.67 12.59
CA ARG A 85 -1.28 5.55 13.97
C ARG A 85 -0.55 4.47 14.77
N ALA A 86 -0.10 3.41 14.11
CA ALA A 86 0.54 2.27 14.76
C ALA A 86 2.04 2.48 15.00
N GLN A 87 2.69 3.37 14.24
CA GLN A 87 4.13 3.62 14.29
C GLN A 87 4.56 4.12 15.67
N ALA A 88 5.51 3.40 16.29
CA ALA A 88 6.13 3.79 17.56
C ALA A 88 7.60 4.22 17.42
N GLY A 89 8.15 4.14 16.20
CA GLY A 89 9.48 4.60 15.86
C GLY A 89 9.46 5.96 15.16
N GLU A 90 10.64 6.47 14.82
CA GLU A 90 10.80 7.76 14.12
C GLU A 90 10.83 7.62 12.58
N ALA A 91 10.86 6.36 12.08
CA ALA A 91 10.89 6.12 10.66
C ALA A 91 9.58 6.59 9.98
N PRO A 92 9.66 7.31 8.85
CA PRO A 92 8.49 7.92 8.23
C PRO A 92 7.55 6.87 7.62
N ILE A 93 6.24 7.10 7.80
CA ILE A 93 5.19 6.39 7.07
C ILE A 93 4.51 7.42 6.17
N LEU A 94 4.77 7.32 4.88
CA LEU A 94 4.32 8.28 3.87
C LEU A 94 3.44 7.61 2.82
N ILE A 95 2.68 8.41 2.11
CA ILE A 95 1.95 7.98 0.92
C ILE A 95 2.24 8.95 -0.23
N ARG A 96 2.53 8.38 -1.40
CA ARG A 96 2.61 9.10 -2.67
C ARG A 96 1.36 8.79 -3.49
N ILE A 97 0.64 9.83 -3.84
CA ILE A 97 -0.60 9.72 -4.62
C ILE A 97 -0.33 10.32 -6.00
N GLN A 98 -0.43 9.50 -7.04
CA GLN A 98 -0.42 10.00 -8.41
C GLN A 98 -1.78 10.60 -8.72
N THR A 99 -1.86 11.93 -8.80
CA THR A 99 -3.10 12.64 -9.13
C THR A 99 -3.44 12.49 -10.60
N ARG A 100 -4.72 12.27 -10.88
CA ARG A 100 -5.24 12.04 -12.25
C ARG A 100 -4.62 10.82 -12.94
N GLY A 101 -4.20 9.82 -12.15
CA GLY A 101 -3.63 8.57 -12.63
C GLY A 101 -4.55 7.38 -12.35
N GLY A 102 -4.56 6.40 -13.27
CA GLY A 102 -5.20 5.09 -13.10
C GLY A 102 -4.22 4.03 -12.56
N HIS A 103 -4.52 2.76 -12.78
CA HIS A 103 -3.73 1.62 -12.29
C HIS A 103 -2.35 1.45 -12.98
N GLY A 104 -1.72 2.51 -13.40
CA GLY A 104 -0.39 2.51 -14.00
C GLY A 104 -0.35 2.35 -15.52
N ALA A 105 -1.40 1.84 -16.16
CA ALA A 105 -1.48 1.80 -17.61
C ALA A 105 -1.68 3.21 -18.18
N GLY A 106 -0.86 3.58 -19.19
CA GLY A 106 -1.00 4.88 -19.87
C GLY A 106 -0.47 6.08 -19.08
N LEU A 107 0.30 5.87 -18.03
CA LEU A 107 0.95 6.97 -17.32
C LEU A 107 1.96 7.66 -18.28
N PRO A 108 1.89 8.99 -18.49
CA PRO A 108 2.88 9.71 -19.26
C PRO A 108 4.31 9.46 -18.75
N THR A 109 5.26 9.31 -19.66
CA THR A 109 6.67 8.98 -19.31
C THR A 109 7.26 9.93 -18.28
N ALA A 110 6.98 11.24 -18.38
CA ALA A 110 7.46 12.22 -17.42
C ALA A 110 6.97 11.93 -15.99
N LEU A 111 5.69 11.57 -15.83
CA LEU A 111 5.11 11.23 -14.53
C LEU A 111 5.63 9.88 -14.00
N ALA A 112 5.91 8.93 -14.90
CA ALA A 112 6.55 7.66 -14.52
C ALA A 112 7.97 7.88 -13.98
N ILE A 113 8.75 8.75 -14.64
CA ILE A 113 10.09 9.14 -14.19
C ILE A 113 10.01 9.83 -12.83
N GLU A 114 9.11 10.80 -12.66
CA GLU A 114 8.91 11.50 -11.38
C GLU A 114 8.57 10.53 -10.26
N GLN A 115 7.61 9.62 -10.49
CA GLN A 115 7.26 8.59 -9.51
C GLN A 115 8.46 7.74 -9.11
N GLN A 116 9.24 7.30 -10.08
CA GLN A 116 10.42 6.49 -9.81
C GLN A 116 11.52 7.27 -9.09
N ALA A 117 11.70 8.55 -9.43
CA ALA A 117 12.63 9.43 -8.73
C ALA A 117 12.26 9.61 -7.25
N ASP A 118 10.97 9.81 -6.95
CA ASP A 118 10.48 9.91 -5.57
C ASP A 118 10.76 8.63 -4.76
N ILE A 119 10.52 7.46 -5.37
CA ILE A 119 10.79 6.15 -4.77
C ILE A 119 12.30 6.02 -4.47
N TYR A 120 13.16 6.32 -5.44
CA TYR A 120 14.61 6.23 -5.23
C TYR A 120 15.11 7.24 -4.20
N ALA A 121 14.61 8.48 -4.23
CA ALA A 121 14.97 9.49 -3.23
C ALA A 121 14.58 9.03 -1.81
N PHE A 122 13.39 8.42 -1.66
CA PHE A 122 12.96 7.84 -0.39
C PHE A 122 13.91 6.73 0.09
N LEU A 123 14.28 5.80 -0.79
CA LEU A 123 15.20 4.70 -0.47
C LEU A 123 16.59 5.21 -0.12
N VAL A 124 17.16 6.10 -0.94
CA VAL A 124 18.49 6.71 -0.70
C VAL A 124 18.54 7.35 0.68
N LYS A 125 17.54 8.18 1.00
CA LYS A 125 17.46 8.88 2.28
C LYS A 125 17.37 7.93 3.47
N ASN A 126 16.44 6.96 3.41
CA ASN A 126 16.11 6.13 4.57
C ASN A 126 17.05 4.93 4.76
N LEU A 127 17.79 4.55 3.73
CA LEU A 127 18.82 3.51 3.81
C LEU A 127 20.23 4.08 3.99
N GLY A 128 20.38 5.40 4.05
CA GLY A 128 21.70 6.06 4.19
C GLY A 128 22.61 5.81 2.99
N MET A 129 22.04 5.69 1.78
CA MET A 129 22.82 5.41 0.57
C MET A 129 23.54 6.67 0.08
N THR A 130 24.76 6.49 -0.43
CA THR A 130 25.50 7.55 -1.12
C THR A 130 25.28 7.40 -2.62
N VAL A 131 24.77 8.44 -3.27
CA VAL A 131 24.64 8.50 -4.73
C VAL A 131 25.89 9.16 -5.29
N LYS A 132 26.56 8.47 -6.21
CA LYS A 132 27.73 9.00 -6.94
C LYS A 132 27.28 9.65 -8.24
#